data_9c48a6fa1587c609985c26b581f0ffec
#
_entry.id   9c48a6fa1587c609985c26b581f0ffec
#
_cell.length_a   1.000
_cell.length_b   1.000
_cell.length_c   1.000
_cell.angle_alpha   90.00
_cell.angle_beta   90.00
_cell.angle_gamma   90.00
#
_symmetry.space_group_name_H-M   'P 1'
#
loop_
_entity.id
_entity.type
_entity.pdbx_description
1 polymer ?
#
loop_
_entity_poly.entity_id
_entity_poly.type
_entity_poly.pdbx_seq_one_letter_code
_entity_poly.pdbx_strand_id
1 'polypeptide(L)'
;MLEAGFGQHRSWGFGKVRALDGIAGRLVIDFPGKARHTLDLAFAADSLKPIPKQHILARKHSDLKGLQQMAALHHLDVVKLVLDSLGGRATVDQIQAVLVPDVIQSDWKKWWETARSELKKDGHFLVPLKKTEPVVYQAQEQALSDRLGLEFRAAKGLKARVVVANEIHKSLPDMSDPALVSEVLSQLNTEIASHLTTRQSEALEAVFVRDDLRVATSLPAPEGEVQAKDIWTQRIRLKDLFEELPAAKHRRALESFRDSVPDWAAQVVLLINDVPAKLVGECARILLQENRGPLLKDTLARLISQHGASSEMLLWFGKERSDFFADLLTPEVFRAMLSAIEREQFLEKKANRLRDYVLEDQTLLPDLIESADIEIIRDLTRTLQLSPSFDDMDKRSLLARIVKMYPAVQDMITGEHTKEDKTFLVSWSSLERRKHEYEELVQKQIPANVRDIALARSYGDLRENAEYKFAKEHQKILSRRKHELEAQLARARGTEFTTARTDVVSPGTTVVLTDVESSTNETVHILGAWDGDATRSAVSYLTPMAQAILNKPPGTEAELPGEMGKRRVRIHSITPANVVELTKTIPPAVPAEPVVEHVSH
;
A
#
# COMPACT_ATOMS: atom_id res chain seq x y z
N MET A 1 55.00 21.09 -8.15
CA MET A 1 54.36 20.25 -9.17
C MET A 1 55.21 19.04 -9.58
N LEU A 2 56.49 19.17 -9.74
CA LEU A 2 57.37 18.04 -10.08
C LEU A 2 57.42 16.97 -8.99
N GLU A 3 57.50 17.36 -7.73
CA GLU A 3 57.52 16.43 -6.61
C GLU A 3 56.17 15.73 -6.37
N ALA A 4 55.03 16.39 -6.73
CA ALA A 4 53.71 15.84 -6.59
C ALA A 4 53.37 14.78 -7.65
N GLY A 5 53.89 14.90 -8.88
CA GLY A 5 53.62 13.97 -9.97
C GLY A 5 52.21 13.99 -10.55
N PHE A 6 51.29 14.78 -9.95
CA PHE A 6 49.87 14.87 -10.32
C PHE A 6 49.35 16.30 -10.22
N GLY A 7 48.36 16.65 -11.04
CA GLY A 7 47.68 17.95 -11.00
C GLY A 7 46.22 17.85 -11.39
N GLN A 8 45.41 18.80 -10.95
CA GLN A 8 44.01 18.92 -11.32
C GLN A 8 43.77 20.20 -12.11
N HIS A 9 43.24 20.06 -13.32
CA HIS A 9 42.80 21.15 -14.17
C HIS A 9 41.32 21.38 -14.05
N ARG A 10 40.87 22.65 -14.08
CA ARG A 10 39.46 22.99 -13.92
C ARG A 10 38.52 22.33 -14.94
N SER A 11 38.96 22.23 -16.22
CA SER A 11 38.14 21.69 -17.31
C SER A 11 38.51 20.25 -17.70
N TRP A 12 39.76 19.78 -17.48
CA TRP A 12 40.22 18.46 -17.91
C TRP A 12 40.37 17.47 -16.76
N GLY A 13 40.10 17.92 -15.53
CA GLY A 13 40.09 17.05 -14.35
C GLY A 13 41.49 16.66 -13.88
N PHE A 14 41.60 15.46 -13.31
CA PHE A 14 42.84 14.91 -12.77
C PHE A 14 43.82 14.50 -13.88
N GLY A 15 45.10 14.87 -13.73
CA GLY A 15 46.14 14.53 -14.69
C GLY A 15 47.43 14.06 -14.03
N LYS A 16 48.14 13.14 -14.73
CA LYS A 16 49.46 12.64 -14.32
C LYS A 16 50.55 13.36 -15.10
N VAL A 17 51.47 13.99 -14.40
CA VAL A 17 52.65 14.63 -14.99
C VAL A 17 53.58 13.56 -15.52
N ARG A 18 53.93 13.63 -16.82
CA ARG A 18 54.85 12.69 -17.50
C ARG A 18 56.25 13.23 -17.60
N ALA A 19 56.36 14.48 -18.01
CA ALA A 19 57.64 15.13 -18.18
C ALA A 19 57.52 16.64 -17.98
N LEU A 20 58.62 17.24 -17.55
CA LEU A 20 58.84 18.68 -17.56
C LEU A 20 60.04 19.00 -18.42
N ASP A 21 59.86 19.81 -19.44
CA ASP A 21 60.91 20.39 -20.21
C ASP A 21 61.16 21.84 -19.73
N GLY A 22 62.10 21.99 -18.82
CA GLY A 22 62.48 23.32 -18.27
C GLY A 22 63.14 24.24 -19.26
N ILE A 23 63.77 23.71 -20.33
CA ILE A 23 64.42 24.52 -21.37
C ILE A 23 63.38 25.05 -22.35
N ALA A 24 62.42 24.19 -22.75
CA ALA A 24 61.31 24.57 -23.64
C ALA A 24 60.13 25.23 -22.89
N GLY A 25 60.16 25.33 -21.55
CA GLY A 25 59.10 25.91 -20.77
C GLY A 25 57.78 25.15 -20.84
N ARG A 26 57.77 23.79 -20.97
CA ARG A 26 56.59 22.96 -21.23
C ARG A 26 56.46 21.85 -20.24
N LEU A 27 55.17 21.60 -19.86
CA LEU A 27 54.74 20.49 -19.03
C LEU A 27 53.93 19.50 -19.87
N VAL A 28 54.32 18.21 -19.85
CA VAL A 28 53.56 17.14 -20.48
C VAL A 28 52.75 16.41 -19.40
N ILE A 29 51.43 16.37 -19.56
CA ILE A 29 50.50 15.78 -18.61
C ILE A 29 49.46 14.92 -19.32
N ASP A 30 49.12 13.77 -18.73
CA ASP A 30 48.05 12.89 -19.21
C ASP A 30 46.77 13.20 -18.45
N PHE A 31 45.74 13.61 -19.18
CA PHE A 31 44.38 13.74 -18.67
C PHE A 31 43.48 12.62 -19.19
N PRO A 32 42.36 12.32 -18.57
CA PRO A 32 41.32 11.44 -19.12
C PRO A 32 40.90 11.94 -20.51
N GLY A 33 41.07 11.10 -21.54
CA GLY A 33 40.74 11.45 -22.93
C GLY A 33 41.76 12.33 -23.67
N LYS A 34 42.86 12.79 -23.02
CA LYS A 34 43.92 13.58 -23.63
C LYS A 34 45.30 13.12 -23.15
N ALA A 35 45.84 12.09 -23.79
CA ALA A 35 47.18 11.62 -23.48
C ALA A 35 48.27 12.59 -24.02
N ARG A 36 49.35 12.73 -23.27
CA ARG A 36 50.53 13.55 -23.62
C ARG A 36 50.21 15.02 -23.98
N HIS A 37 49.24 15.60 -23.27
CA HIS A 37 48.86 16.98 -23.47
C HIS A 37 49.99 17.91 -23.00
N THR A 38 50.44 18.80 -23.87
CA THR A 38 51.54 19.75 -23.59
C THR A 38 50.94 21.09 -23.19
N LEU A 39 51.34 21.60 -22.03
CA LEU A 39 50.95 22.90 -21.50
C LEU A 39 52.18 23.79 -21.35
N ASP A 40 52.04 25.08 -21.62
CA ASP A 40 53.02 26.07 -21.25
C ASP A 40 53.12 26.17 -19.72
N LEU A 41 54.35 26.37 -19.19
CA LEU A 41 54.56 26.39 -17.74
C LEU A 41 53.85 27.53 -17.04
N ALA A 42 53.72 28.71 -17.65
CA ALA A 42 53.01 29.83 -17.07
C ALA A 42 51.52 29.49 -16.98
N PHE A 43 50.95 28.97 -18.07
CA PHE A 43 49.54 28.52 -18.07
C PHE A 43 49.31 27.35 -17.12
N ALA A 44 50.24 26.41 -17.04
CA ALA A 44 50.13 25.29 -16.10
C ALA A 44 50.19 25.75 -14.64
N ALA A 45 50.97 26.77 -14.32
CA ALA A 45 51.02 27.34 -12.96
C ALA A 45 49.72 27.99 -12.54
N ASP A 46 49.01 28.64 -13.45
CA ASP A 46 47.73 29.31 -13.18
C ASP A 46 46.51 28.37 -13.22
N SER A 47 46.58 27.35 -14.10
CA SER A 47 45.43 26.47 -14.37
C SER A 47 45.43 25.12 -13.64
N LEU A 48 46.60 24.67 -13.15
CA LEU A 48 46.77 23.39 -12.48
C LEU A 48 46.95 23.56 -10.97
N LYS A 49 46.13 22.86 -10.19
CA LYS A 49 46.37 22.66 -8.77
C LYS A 49 47.23 21.41 -8.56
N PRO A 50 48.42 21.51 -7.89
CA PRO A 50 49.20 20.32 -7.59
C PRO A 50 48.44 19.39 -6.64
N ILE A 51 48.48 18.10 -6.93
CA ILE A 51 47.86 17.06 -6.11
C ILE A 51 48.98 16.25 -5.44
N PRO A 52 48.95 16.14 -4.08
CA PRO A 52 49.92 15.31 -3.34
C PRO A 52 49.75 13.82 -3.71
N LYS A 53 50.82 13.04 -3.58
CA LYS A 53 50.80 11.59 -3.84
C LYS A 53 49.81 10.85 -2.92
N GLN A 54 49.58 11.39 -1.73
CA GLN A 54 48.62 10.83 -0.74
C GLN A 54 47.17 11.09 -1.10
N HIS A 55 46.88 12.01 -2.00
CA HIS A 55 45.50 12.34 -2.38
C HIS A 55 44.80 11.14 -3.02
N ILE A 56 43.52 10.95 -2.70
CA ILE A 56 42.71 9.80 -3.17
C ILE A 56 42.79 9.60 -4.69
N LEU A 57 42.73 10.68 -5.48
CA LEU A 57 42.84 10.61 -6.96
C LEU A 57 44.20 10.12 -7.41
N ALA A 58 45.29 10.54 -6.75
CA ALA A 58 46.65 10.08 -7.05
C ALA A 58 46.81 8.59 -6.69
N ARG A 59 46.30 8.17 -5.56
CA ARG A 59 46.31 6.77 -5.12
C ARG A 59 45.42 5.88 -6.00
N LYS A 60 44.27 6.35 -6.46
CA LYS A 60 43.43 5.61 -7.44
C LYS A 60 44.23 5.30 -8.72
N HIS A 61 45.12 6.21 -9.16
CA HIS A 61 45.93 6.00 -10.36
C HIS A 61 47.16 5.12 -10.12
N SER A 62 47.78 5.21 -8.95
CA SER A 62 49.05 4.50 -8.64
C SER A 62 48.84 3.15 -7.97
N ASP A 63 47.80 2.98 -7.13
CA ASP A 63 47.56 1.80 -6.32
C ASP A 63 46.08 1.54 -6.11
N LEU A 64 45.36 1.27 -7.19
CA LEU A 64 43.91 1.00 -7.13
C LEU A 64 43.61 -0.28 -6.34
N LYS A 65 44.42 -1.34 -6.48
CA LYS A 65 44.22 -2.61 -5.76
C LYS A 65 44.39 -2.44 -4.27
N GLY A 66 45.41 -1.69 -3.82
CA GLY A 66 45.58 -1.38 -2.40
C GLY A 66 44.40 -0.58 -1.81
N LEU A 67 43.85 0.38 -2.60
CA LEU A 67 42.65 1.11 -2.20
C LEU A 67 41.42 0.21 -2.10
N GLN A 68 41.23 -0.72 -3.02
CA GLN A 68 40.12 -1.68 -2.99
C GLN A 68 40.20 -2.60 -1.74
N GLN A 69 41.42 -3.08 -1.41
CA GLN A 69 41.64 -3.85 -0.18
C GLN A 69 41.41 -3.01 1.06
N MET A 70 41.85 -1.77 1.09
CA MET A 70 41.59 -0.84 2.19
C MET A 70 40.09 -0.58 2.35
N ALA A 71 39.35 -0.40 1.26
CA ALA A 71 37.90 -0.22 1.31
C ALA A 71 37.15 -1.45 1.79
N ALA A 72 37.70 -2.65 1.63
CA ALA A 72 37.10 -3.88 2.09
C ALA A 72 37.36 -4.16 3.59
N LEU A 73 38.49 -3.71 4.14
CA LEU A 73 38.95 -4.08 5.49
C LEU A 73 39.04 -2.90 6.47
N HIS A 74 39.22 -1.67 5.98
CA HIS A 74 39.53 -0.47 6.77
C HIS A 74 38.70 0.73 6.30
N HIS A 75 37.39 0.70 6.62
CA HIS A 75 36.46 1.73 6.16
C HIS A 75 36.83 3.13 6.66
N LEU A 76 37.28 3.27 7.91
CA LEU A 76 37.66 4.54 8.53
C LEU A 76 38.81 5.20 7.77
N ASP A 77 39.86 4.42 7.43
CA ASP A 77 41.05 4.94 6.74
C ASP A 77 40.72 5.43 5.33
N VAL A 78 39.85 4.73 4.61
CA VAL A 78 39.40 5.15 3.27
C VAL A 78 38.61 6.43 3.34
N VAL A 79 37.64 6.53 4.27
CA VAL A 79 36.83 7.75 4.44
C VAL A 79 37.72 8.92 4.87
N LYS A 80 38.65 8.69 5.82
CA LYS A 80 39.62 9.70 6.23
C LYS A 80 40.45 10.20 5.03
N LEU A 81 40.98 9.30 4.21
CA LEU A 81 41.73 9.65 3.03
C LEU A 81 40.94 10.50 2.03
N VAL A 82 39.63 10.18 1.86
CA VAL A 82 38.74 10.99 1.02
C VAL A 82 38.54 12.38 1.63
N LEU A 83 38.24 12.45 2.94
CA LEU A 83 38.03 13.71 3.64
C LEU A 83 39.29 14.58 3.60
N ASP A 84 40.46 14.04 3.91
CA ASP A 84 41.74 14.75 3.85
C ASP A 84 41.98 15.28 2.42
N SER A 85 41.60 14.51 1.40
CA SER A 85 41.74 14.91 0.01
C SER A 85 40.77 16.02 -0.40
N LEU A 86 39.63 16.15 0.29
CA LEU A 86 38.58 17.14 0.02
C LEU A 86 38.57 18.32 1.01
N GLY A 87 39.60 18.47 1.82
CA GLY A 87 39.73 19.59 2.78
C GLY A 87 39.08 19.34 4.11
N GLY A 88 39.06 18.09 4.57
CA GLY A 88 38.60 17.66 5.91
C GLY A 88 37.09 17.45 6.03
N ARG A 89 36.32 17.71 4.97
CA ARG A 89 34.84 17.54 4.97
C ARG A 89 34.32 17.16 3.59
N ALA A 90 33.30 16.27 3.57
CA ALA A 90 32.59 15.90 2.33
C ALA A 90 31.20 15.36 2.62
N THR A 91 30.25 15.62 1.74
CA THR A 91 28.93 14.98 1.80
C THR A 91 29.02 13.50 1.40
N VAL A 92 28.01 12.72 1.78
CA VAL A 92 27.93 11.29 1.42
C VAL A 92 27.98 11.10 -0.09
N ASP A 93 27.33 11.99 -0.85
CA ASP A 93 27.32 11.94 -2.31
C ASP A 93 28.70 12.25 -2.91
N GLN A 94 29.46 13.17 -2.31
CA GLN A 94 30.82 13.45 -2.71
C GLN A 94 31.78 12.26 -2.43
N ILE A 95 31.61 11.62 -1.28
CA ILE A 95 32.38 10.41 -0.94
C ILE A 95 32.05 9.29 -1.94
N GLN A 96 30.76 9.09 -2.24
CA GLN A 96 30.31 8.11 -3.23
C GLN A 96 30.92 8.40 -4.61
N ALA A 97 30.82 9.63 -5.08
CA ALA A 97 31.34 10.02 -6.41
C ALA A 97 32.85 9.77 -6.57
N VAL A 98 33.58 9.86 -5.46
CA VAL A 98 35.03 9.57 -5.46
C VAL A 98 35.34 8.08 -5.43
N LEU A 99 34.58 7.28 -4.68
CA LEU A 99 34.87 5.86 -4.43
C LEU A 99 34.22 4.90 -5.44
N VAL A 100 33.05 5.25 -5.98
CA VAL A 100 32.29 4.38 -6.90
C VAL A 100 32.55 4.86 -8.36
N PRO A 101 32.71 3.98 -9.34
CA PRO A 101 32.74 2.50 -9.22
C PRO A 101 34.16 1.92 -8.98
N ASP A 102 35.23 2.73 -9.03
CA ASP A 102 36.59 2.22 -9.15
C ASP A 102 37.09 1.51 -7.88
N VAL A 103 36.87 2.11 -6.72
CA VAL A 103 37.32 1.60 -5.42
C VAL A 103 36.31 0.64 -4.82
N ILE A 104 35.01 1.01 -4.85
CA ILE A 104 33.93 0.19 -4.37
C ILE A 104 33.12 -0.30 -5.57
N GLN A 105 33.22 -1.59 -5.86
CA GLN A 105 32.53 -2.26 -6.97
C GLN A 105 31.28 -3.02 -6.50
N SER A 106 31.13 -3.21 -5.20
CA SER A 106 29.99 -3.86 -4.56
C SER A 106 28.85 -2.87 -4.27
N ASP A 107 27.80 -3.35 -3.59
CA ASP A 107 26.68 -2.52 -3.15
C ASP A 107 27.16 -1.38 -2.24
N TRP A 108 27.19 -0.16 -2.79
CA TRP A 108 27.52 1.07 -2.07
C TRP A 108 26.70 1.26 -0.81
N LYS A 109 25.39 0.96 -0.86
CA LYS A 109 24.50 1.20 0.26
C LYS A 109 24.88 0.36 1.47
N LYS A 110 25.15 -0.93 1.24
CA LYS A 110 25.61 -1.86 2.28
C LYS A 110 26.97 -1.45 2.84
N TRP A 111 27.91 -1.10 1.96
CA TRP A 111 29.25 -0.64 2.35
C TRP A 111 29.17 0.61 3.21
N TRP A 112 28.36 1.60 2.79
CA TRP A 112 28.22 2.87 3.51
C TRP A 112 27.54 2.69 4.87
N GLU A 113 26.56 1.81 5.01
CA GLU A 113 25.93 1.51 6.29
C GLU A 113 26.94 0.94 7.29
N THR A 114 27.82 0.04 6.85
CA THR A 114 28.92 -0.50 7.68
C THR A 114 29.92 0.59 8.05
N ALA A 115 30.44 1.31 7.06
CA ALA A 115 31.36 2.41 7.29
C ALA A 115 30.78 3.48 8.22
N ARG A 116 29.51 3.87 8.03
CA ARG A 116 28.82 4.85 8.86
C ARG A 116 28.72 4.39 10.32
N SER A 117 28.47 3.10 10.56
CA SER A 117 28.42 2.55 11.91
C SER A 117 29.79 2.65 12.62
N GLU A 118 30.88 2.37 11.89
CA GLU A 118 32.25 2.50 12.41
C GLU A 118 32.64 3.97 12.63
N LEU A 119 32.36 4.85 11.65
CA LEU A 119 32.60 6.30 11.76
C LEU A 119 31.90 6.93 12.95
N LYS A 120 30.69 6.46 13.27
CA LYS A 120 29.95 6.94 14.43
C LYS A 120 30.58 6.53 15.77
N LYS A 121 31.32 5.43 15.79
CA LYS A 121 32.04 4.97 17.02
C LYS A 121 33.38 5.67 17.19
N ASP A 122 34.01 6.06 16.10
CA ASP A 122 35.31 6.73 16.11
C ASP A 122 35.13 8.23 16.45
N GLY A 123 35.83 8.68 17.48
CA GLY A 123 35.72 10.04 18.03
C GLY A 123 36.26 11.16 17.11
N HIS A 124 36.93 10.82 16.00
CA HIS A 124 37.49 11.79 15.07
C HIS A 124 36.51 12.19 13.95
N PHE A 125 35.38 11.48 13.80
CA PHE A 125 34.43 11.75 12.72
C PHE A 125 33.12 12.31 13.26
N LEU A 126 32.70 13.45 12.72
CA LEU A 126 31.34 13.97 12.87
C LEU A 126 30.49 13.48 11.71
N VAL A 127 29.57 12.56 11.98
CA VAL A 127 28.67 11.96 10.97
C VAL A 127 27.27 12.52 11.13
N PRO A 128 26.79 13.38 10.22
CA PRO A 128 25.50 14.04 10.37
C PRO A 128 24.33 13.09 10.14
N LEU A 129 23.16 13.45 10.66
CA LEU A 129 21.92 12.71 10.45
C LEU A 129 21.39 12.88 9.01
N LYS A 130 21.56 14.08 8.44
CA LYS A 130 21.09 14.39 7.08
C LYS A 130 22.18 14.14 6.05
N LYS A 131 21.85 13.50 4.95
CA LYS A 131 22.78 13.20 3.83
C LYS A 131 23.36 14.45 3.16
N THR A 132 22.66 15.59 3.26
CA THR A 132 23.09 16.87 2.68
C THR A 132 24.16 17.58 3.50
N GLU A 133 24.32 17.21 4.77
CA GLU A 133 25.34 17.76 5.64
C GLU A 133 26.65 16.98 5.49
N PRO A 134 27.82 17.62 5.55
CA PRO A 134 29.10 16.95 5.34
C PRO A 134 29.53 16.13 6.57
N VAL A 135 30.13 14.98 6.30
CA VAL A 135 30.99 14.27 7.27
C VAL A 135 32.28 15.08 7.44
N VAL A 136 32.70 15.29 8.69
CA VAL A 136 33.89 16.09 9.02
C VAL A 136 34.87 15.22 9.80
N TYR A 137 36.16 15.29 9.45
CA TYR A 137 37.25 14.71 10.21
C TYR A 137 37.87 15.78 11.13
N GLN A 138 38.00 15.45 12.42
CA GLN A 138 38.60 16.32 13.43
C GLN A 138 39.90 15.71 13.97
N ALA A 139 40.93 16.55 14.16
CA ALA A 139 42.22 16.10 14.66
C ALA A 139 42.17 15.71 16.15
N GLN A 140 41.27 16.31 16.92
CA GLN A 140 41.04 15.96 18.33
C GLN A 140 39.89 14.96 18.43
N GLU A 141 40.14 13.89 19.15
CA GLU A 141 39.11 12.91 19.49
C GLU A 141 38.07 13.53 20.42
N GLN A 142 36.81 13.52 20.00
CA GLN A 142 35.70 13.87 20.89
C GLN A 142 35.17 12.61 21.57
N ALA A 143 35.03 12.66 22.87
CA ALA A 143 34.39 11.56 23.60
C ALA A 143 32.99 11.28 23.02
N LEU A 144 32.65 10.02 22.90
CA LEU A 144 31.34 9.58 22.40
C LEU A 144 30.19 10.22 23.20
N SER A 145 30.36 10.35 24.52
CA SER A 145 29.43 11.02 25.43
C SER A 145 29.19 12.49 25.07
N ASP A 146 30.26 13.25 24.81
CA ASP A 146 30.15 14.68 24.47
C ASP A 146 29.38 14.88 23.17
N ARG A 147 29.69 14.04 22.16
CA ARG A 147 29.03 14.09 20.85
C ARG A 147 27.54 13.74 20.96
N LEU A 148 27.21 12.64 21.61
CA LEU A 148 25.80 12.24 21.82
C LEU A 148 25.05 13.24 22.69
N GLY A 149 25.71 13.85 23.67
CA GLY A 149 25.15 14.93 24.48
C GLY A 149 24.83 16.15 23.65
N LEU A 150 25.73 16.58 22.75
CA LEU A 150 25.48 17.68 21.83
C LEU A 150 24.33 17.36 20.86
N GLU A 151 24.30 16.15 20.30
CA GLU A 151 23.20 15.72 19.42
C GLU A 151 21.86 15.72 20.17
N PHE A 152 21.82 15.26 21.41
CA PHE A 152 20.60 15.24 22.22
C PHE A 152 20.09 16.65 22.54
N ARG A 153 20.98 17.56 22.91
CA ARG A 153 20.62 18.99 23.16
C ARG A 153 20.18 19.71 21.88
N ALA A 154 20.75 19.36 20.74
CA ALA A 154 20.40 19.93 19.44
C ALA A 154 19.09 19.34 18.86
N ALA A 155 18.65 18.17 19.31
CA ALA A 155 17.46 17.47 18.85
C ALA A 155 16.19 18.29 19.22
N LYS A 156 15.35 18.60 18.22
CA LYS A 156 14.13 19.38 18.40
C LYS A 156 12.90 18.47 18.50
N GLY A 157 12.24 18.54 19.65
CA GLY A 157 11.01 17.79 19.95
C GLY A 157 11.27 16.37 20.43
N LEU A 158 10.25 15.81 21.11
CA LEU A 158 10.34 14.53 21.83
C LEU A 158 10.80 13.38 20.93
N LYS A 159 10.21 13.24 19.74
CA LYS A 159 10.55 12.17 18.79
C LYS A 159 12.04 12.15 18.39
N ALA A 160 12.62 13.32 18.12
CA ALA A 160 14.04 13.41 17.76
C ALA A 160 14.93 13.08 18.97
N ARG A 161 14.57 13.52 20.16
CA ARG A 161 15.29 13.20 21.41
C ARG A 161 15.23 11.73 21.76
N VAL A 162 14.08 11.08 21.56
CA VAL A 162 13.93 9.63 21.75
C VAL A 162 14.88 8.85 20.84
N VAL A 163 15.07 9.27 19.59
CA VAL A 163 16.02 8.63 18.67
C VAL A 163 17.45 8.70 19.21
N VAL A 164 17.88 9.89 19.66
CA VAL A 164 19.24 10.05 20.22
C VAL A 164 19.38 9.33 21.56
N ALA A 165 18.36 9.35 22.42
CA ALA A 165 18.35 8.60 23.68
C ALA A 165 18.48 7.10 23.47
N ASN A 166 17.86 6.53 22.41
CA ASN A 166 18.06 5.14 22.02
C ASN A 166 19.50 4.86 21.57
N GLU A 167 20.16 5.79 20.87
CA GLU A 167 21.58 5.65 20.51
C GLU A 167 22.47 5.73 21.76
N ILE A 168 22.17 6.62 22.70
CA ILE A 168 22.87 6.69 24.01
C ILE A 168 22.72 5.35 24.73
N HIS A 169 21.50 4.80 24.81
CA HIS A 169 21.26 3.48 25.44
C HIS A 169 22.10 2.35 24.82
N LYS A 170 22.17 2.29 23.48
CA LYS A 170 22.99 1.29 22.79
C LYS A 170 24.49 1.46 22.99
N SER A 171 24.92 2.71 23.21
CA SER A 171 26.33 3.07 23.37
C SER A 171 26.81 3.03 24.83
N LEU A 172 25.93 2.76 25.78
CA LEU A 172 26.30 2.68 27.21
C LEU A 172 27.49 1.76 27.53
N PRO A 173 27.66 0.59 26.86
CA PRO A 173 28.83 -0.26 27.10
C PRO A 173 30.17 0.41 26.72
N ASP A 174 30.13 1.36 25.76
CA ASP A 174 31.28 2.07 25.23
C ASP A 174 31.45 3.48 25.88
N MET A 175 30.54 3.85 26.79
CA MET A 175 30.50 5.16 27.46
C MET A 175 30.43 5.00 28.97
N SER A 176 31.15 5.86 29.71
CA SER A 176 31.02 5.98 31.16
C SER A 176 30.77 7.43 31.55
N ASP A 177 29.56 7.94 31.26
CA ASP A 177 29.14 9.30 31.61
C ASP A 177 27.77 9.31 32.29
N PRO A 178 27.73 9.11 33.64
CA PRO A 178 26.47 9.15 34.40
C PRO A 178 25.79 10.53 34.38
N ALA A 179 26.56 11.63 34.19
CA ALA A 179 26.03 12.97 34.18
C ALA A 179 25.19 13.22 32.92
N LEU A 180 25.67 12.77 31.76
CA LEU A 180 24.92 12.81 30.51
C LEU A 180 23.61 12.02 30.62
N VAL A 181 23.67 10.81 31.15
CA VAL A 181 22.44 9.98 31.30
C VAL A 181 21.43 10.65 32.23
N SER A 182 21.89 11.22 33.34
CA SER A 182 21.04 11.97 34.28
C SER A 182 20.38 13.19 33.62
N GLU A 183 21.11 13.92 32.77
CA GLU A 183 20.58 15.03 31.98
C GLU A 183 19.50 14.56 31.00
N VAL A 184 19.78 13.47 30.26
CA VAL A 184 18.85 12.87 29.30
C VAL A 184 17.56 12.43 29.99
N LEU A 185 17.67 11.72 31.11
CA LEU A 185 16.51 11.28 31.91
C LEU A 185 15.66 12.46 32.39
N SER A 186 16.30 13.54 32.89
CA SER A 186 15.59 14.72 33.36
C SER A 186 14.85 15.43 32.25
N GLN A 187 15.49 15.62 31.09
CA GLN A 187 14.85 16.26 29.95
C GLN A 187 13.72 15.42 29.35
N LEU A 188 13.90 14.09 29.24
CA LEU A 188 12.83 13.20 28.79
C LEU A 188 11.63 13.27 29.74
N ASN A 189 11.83 13.28 31.07
CA ASN A 189 10.74 13.42 32.03
C ASN A 189 9.93 14.69 31.84
N THR A 190 10.61 15.83 31.64
CA THR A 190 9.94 17.11 31.40
C THR A 190 9.09 17.08 30.11
N GLU A 191 9.63 16.51 29.04
CA GLU A 191 8.90 16.40 27.76
C GLU A 191 7.77 15.36 27.81
N ILE A 192 7.97 14.22 28.44
CA ILE A 192 6.91 13.22 28.63
C ILE A 192 5.71 13.87 29.33
N ALA A 193 5.94 14.61 30.42
CA ALA A 193 4.88 15.30 31.15
C ALA A 193 4.13 16.30 30.27
N SER A 194 4.83 17.04 29.41
CA SER A 194 4.21 18.03 28.52
C SER A 194 3.42 17.41 27.35
N HIS A 195 3.73 16.15 26.97
CA HIS A 195 3.09 15.44 25.86
C HIS A 195 2.06 14.38 26.30
N LEU A 196 1.83 14.25 27.60
CA LEU A 196 0.95 13.24 28.20
C LEU A 196 -0.46 13.17 27.56
N THR A 197 -1.01 14.32 27.18
CA THR A 197 -2.38 14.41 26.63
C THR A 197 -2.42 14.70 25.12
N THR A 198 -1.32 15.17 24.53
CA THR A 198 -1.30 15.68 23.15
C THR A 198 -0.64 14.75 22.15
N ARG A 199 0.41 14.03 22.57
CA ARG A 199 1.21 13.11 21.75
C ARG A 199 1.55 11.84 22.51
N GLN A 200 0.51 11.09 22.83
CA GLN A 200 0.58 9.93 23.72
C GLN A 200 1.48 8.82 23.20
N SER A 201 1.53 8.61 21.89
CA SER A 201 2.42 7.65 21.24
C SER A 201 3.90 7.99 21.45
N GLU A 202 4.28 9.25 21.20
CA GLU A 202 5.66 9.72 21.41
C GLU A 202 6.02 9.71 22.90
N ALA A 203 5.09 10.08 23.77
CA ALA A 203 5.28 10.04 25.22
C ALA A 203 5.51 8.62 25.74
N LEU A 204 4.73 7.65 25.25
CA LEU A 204 4.88 6.24 25.61
C LEU A 204 6.22 5.67 25.15
N GLU A 205 6.63 5.97 23.91
CA GLU A 205 7.94 5.56 23.39
C GLU A 205 9.07 6.15 24.25
N ALA A 206 8.95 7.43 24.63
CA ALA A 206 9.92 8.11 25.48
C ALA A 206 10.00 7.49 26.88
N VAL A 207 8.85 7.11 27.48
CA VAL A 207 8.82 6.37 28.75
C VAL A 207 9.61 5.06 28.63
N PHE A 208 9.39 4.29 27.56
CA PHE A 208 10.11 3.03 27.37
C PHE A 208 11.63 3.21 27.24
N VAL A 209 12.06 4.22 26.48
CA VAL A 209 13.50 4.51 26.31
C VAL A 209 14.12 5.04 27.59
N ARG A 210 13.44 5.91 28.31
CA ARG A 210 13.86 6.39 29.63
C ARG A 210 14.03 5.25 30.62
N ASP A 211 13.07 4.34 30.69
CA ASP A 211 13.10 3.21 31.61
C ASP A 211 14.22 2.22 31.23
N ASP A 212 14.47 2.00 29.94
CA ASP A 212 15.60 1.18 29.46
C ASP A 212 16.95 1.80 29.89
N LEU A 213 17.13 3.13 29.73
CA LEU A 213 18.30 3.84 30.18
C LEU A 213 18.49 3.75 31.70
N ARG A 214 17.41 3.88 32.46
CA ARG A 214 17.43 3.80 33.92
C ARG A 214 17.85 2.41 34.40
N VAL A 215 17.26 1.36 33.84
CA VAL A 215 17.62 -0.02 34.17
C VAL A 215 19.10 -0.29 33.88
N ALA A 216 19.55 0.14 32.69
CA ALA A 216 20.94 -0.06 32.28
C ALA A 216 21.96 0.69 33.16
N THR A 217 21.58 1.80 33.78
CA THR A 217 22.45 2.65 34.60
C THR A 217 22.19 2.51 36.11
N SER A 218 21.16 1.79 36.50
CA SER A 218 20.73 1.60 37.90
C SER A 218 20.43 2.92 38.64
N LEU A 219 20.02 3.97 37.89
CA LEU A 219 19.65 5.26 38.45
C LEU A 219 18.23 5.22 39.06
N PRO A 220 18.01 5.83 40.26
CA PRO A 220 16.70 5.81 40.90
C PRO A 220 15.68 6.67 40.11
N ALA A 221 14.40 6.28 40.21
CA ALA A 221 13.31 7.09 39.69
C ALA A 221 12.98 8.24 40.67
N PRO A 222 12.79 9.49 40.19
CA PRO A 222 12.30 10.57 41.02
C PRO A 222 10.82 10.37 41.41
N GLU A 223 10.43 10.91 42.56
CA GLU A 223 9.03 10.88 42.97
C GLU A 223 8.14 11.67 41.98
N GLY A 224 6.95 11.14 41.69
CA GLY A 224 5.98 11.81 40.80
C GLY A 224 6.31 11.69 39.31
N GLU A 225 7.26 10.84 38.92
CA GLU A 225 7.59 10.61 37.53
C GLU A 225 6.42 9.97 36.76
N VAL A 226 6.09 10.52 35.58
CA VAL A 226 5.07 9.98 34.69
C VAL A 226 5.46 8.57 34.24
N GLN A 227 4.61 7.61 34.51
CA GLN A 227 4.79 6.22 34.10
C GLN A 227 3.90 5.87 32.90
N ALA A 228 4.14 4.72 32.28
CA ALA A 228 3.30 4.24 31.18
C ALA A 228 1.82 4.13 31.59
N LYS A 229 1.53 3.73 32.84
CA LYS A 229 0.16 3.67 33.38
C LYS A 229 -0.56 5.02 33.34
N ASP A 230 0.16 6.13 33.58
CA ASP A 230 -0.43 7.47 33.58
C ASP A 230 -0.85 7.91 32.18
N ILE A 231 -0.16 7.40 31.16
CA ILE A 231 -0.54 7.58 29.76
C ILE A 231 -1.82 6.77 29.46
N TRP A 232 -1.86 5.49 29.88
CA TRP A 232 -3.00 4.61 29.64
C TRP A 232 -4.31 5.04 30.33
N THR A 233 -4.21 5.83 31.39
CA THR A 233 -5.38 6.41 32.06
C THR A 233 -5.97 7.61 31.31
N GLN A 234 -5.27 8.14 30.30
CA GLN A 234 -5.80 9.21 29.47
C GLN A 234 -6.83 8.68 28.47
N ARG A 235 -7.62 9.60 27.89
CA ARG A 235 -8.57 9.25 26.84
C ARG A 235 -7.83 8.97 25.51
N ILE A 236 -7.56 7.71 25.25
CA ILE A 236 -6.76 7.26 24.09
C ILE A 236 -7.63 6.48 23.10
N ARG A 237 -7.40 6.73 21.82
CA ARG A 237 -7.79 5.79 20.76
C ARG A 237 -6.63 4.85 20.50
N LEU A 238 -6.77 3.59 20.92
CA LEU A 238 -5.69 2.60 20.79
C LEU A 238 -5.20 2.46 19.35
N LYS A 239 -6.09 2.48 18.37
CA LYS A 239 -5.72 2.41 16.96
C LYS A 239 -4.71 3.50 16.58
N ASP A 240 -5.04 4.76 16.87
CA ASP A 240 -4.22 5.91 16.49
C ASP A 240 -2.84 5.85 17.18
N LEU A 241 -2.83 5.47 18.47
CA LEU A 241 -1.59 5.30 19.23
C LEU A 241 -0.68 4.24 18.62
N PHE A 242 -1.22 3.06 18.27
CA PHE A 242 -0.43 1.97 17.70
C PHE A 242 -0.03 2.19 16.24
N GLU A 243 -0.77 2.99 15.47
CA GLU A 243 -0.37 3.41 14.12
C GLU A 243 0.87 4.31 14.13
N GLU A 244 0.99 5.18 15.13
CA GLU A 244 2.13 6.08 15.28
C GLU A 244 3.33 5.44 15.98
N LEU A 245 3.09 4.45 16.85
CA LEU A 245 4.13 3.80 17.64
C LEU A 245 4.99 2.88 16.76
N PRO A 246 6.34 2.92 16.88
CA PRO A 246 7.20 1.99 16.15
C PRO A 246 6.86 0.52 16.41
N ALA A 247 6.78 -0.29 15.34
CA ALA A 247 6.38 -1.70 15.43
C ALA A 247 7.24 -2.54 16.41
N ALA A 248 8.50 -2.17 16.61
CA ALA A 248 9.38 -2.81 17.60
C ALA A 248 8.93 -2.61 19.06
N LYS A 249 8.12 -1.61 19.33
CA LYS A 249 7.61 -1.27 20.66
C LYS A 249 6.17 -1.79 20.91
N HIS A 250 5.48 -2.34 19.90
CA HIS A 250 4.09 -2.80 20.01
C HIS A 250 3.91 -3.84 21.12
N ARG A 251 4.78 -4.84 21.19
CA ARG A 251 4.71 -5.88 22.22
C ARG A 251 4.77 -5.29 23.62
N ARG A 252 5.79 -4.45 23.88
CA ARG A 252 5.96 -3.79 25.18
C ARG A 252 4.80 -2.89 25.53
N ALA A 253 4.24 -2.18 24.52
CA ALA A 253 3.07 -1.34 24.71
C ALA A 253 1.83 -2.15 25.09
N LEU A 254 1.58 -3.29 24.45
CA LEU A 254 0.48 -4.19 24.80
C LEU A 254 0.64 -4.77 26.21
N GLU A 255 1.86 -5.18 26.60
CA GLU A 255 2.16 -5.67 27.94
C GLU A 255 1.94 -4.58 29.00
N SER A 256 2.44 -3.36 28.73
CA SER A 256 2.20 -2.21 29.60
C SER A 256 0.72 -1.82 29.69
N PHE A 257 -0.03 -1.94 28.58
CA PHE A 257 -1.48 -1.69 28.56
C PHE A 257 -2.23 -2.70 29.41
N ARG A 258 -1.89 -3.99 29.25
CA ARG A 258 -2.43 -5.08 30.08
C ARG A 258 -2.23 -4.82 31.57
N ASP A 259 -1.03 -4.41 31.96
CA ASP A 259 -0.67 -4.19 33.37
C ASP A 259 -1.35 -2.95 33.98
N SER A 260 -1.82 -2.03 33.14
CA SER A 260 -2.34 -0.74 33.56
C SER A 260 -3.86 -0.62 33.50
N VAL A 261 -4.52 -1.39 32.62
CA VAL A 261 -5.96 -1.21 32.30
C VAL A 261 -6.72 -2.49 32.61
N PRO A 262 -7.69 -2.46 33.56
CA PRO A 262 -8.39 -3.69 34.00
C PRO A 262 -9.16 -4.43 32.89
N ASP A 263 -9.78 -3.71 31.97
CA ASP A 263 -10.56 -4.22 30.84
C ASP A 263 -9.77 -4.33 29.54
N TRP A 264 -8.44 -4.38 29.64
CA TRP A 264 -7.51 -4.40 28.49
C TRP A 264 -7.87 -5.44 27.42
N ALA A 265 -8.29 -6.63 27.84
CA ALA A 265 -8.56 -7.73 26.92
C ALA A 265 -9.74 -7.42 25.99
N ALA A 266 -10.80 -6.80 26.51
CA ALA A 266 -11.95 -6.37 25.71
C ALA A 266 -11.56 -5.27 24.70
N GLN A 267 -10.70 -4.35 25.11
CA GLN A 267 -10.23 -3.27 24.23
C GLN A 267 -9.25 -3.80 23.16
N VAL A 268 -8.32 -4.70 23.51
CA VAL A 268 -7.39 -5.32 22.56
C VAL A 268 -8.12 -6.19 21.54
N VAL A 269 -9.17 -6.91 21.94
CA VAL A 269 -9.98 -7.72 21.03
C VAL A 269 -10.72 -6.84 20.00
N LEU A 270 -11.20 -5.66 20.39
CA LEU A 270 -11.80 -4.72 19.45
C LEU A 270 -10.76 -4.14 18.46
N LEU A 271 -9.54 -3.94 18.91
CA LEU A 271 -8.44 -3.41 18.09
C LEU A 271 -8.05 -4.34 16.93
N ILE A 272 -8.18 -5.66 17.11
CA ILE A 272 -7.72 -6.68 16.14
C ILE A 272 -8.22 -6.43 14.72
N ASN A 273 -9.44 -5.93 14.55
CA ASN A 273 -10.01 -5.72 13.23
C ASN A 273 -9.56 -4.43 12.54
N ASP A 274 -8.88 -3.55 13.26
CA ASP A 274 -8.57 -2.18 12.79
C ASP A 274 -7.07 -1.94 12.55
N VAL A 275 -6.24 -2.97 12.75
CA VAL A 275 -4.77 -2.83 12.75
C VAL A 275 -4.10 -3.76 11.74
N PRO A 276 -2.85 -3.46 11.33
CA PRO A 276 -2.09 -4.32 10.42
C PRO A 276 -1.86 -5.73 10.96
N ALA A 277 -1.78 -6.73 10.08
CA ALA A 277 -1.64 -8.15 10.39
C ALA A 277 -0.52 -8.48 11.42
N LYS A 278 0.59 -7.75 11.36
CA LYS A 278 1.69 -7.92 12.32
C LYS A 278 1.26 -7.56 13.76
N LEU A 279 0.50 -6.49 13.92
CA LEU A 279 -0.01 -6.08 15.23
C LEU A 279 -1.16 -6.97 15.68
N VAL A 280 -2.00 -7.46 14.76
CA VAL A 280 -3.01 -8.51 15.05
C VAL A 280 -2.33 -9.71 15.71
N GLY A 281 -1.20 -10.17 15.17
CA GLY A 281 -0.42 -11.27 15.74
C GLY A 281 0.08 -10.98 17.18
N GLU A 282 0.54 -9.78 17.47
CA GLU A 282 0.94 -9.40 18.82
C GLU A 282 -0.26 -9.31 19.79
N CYS A 283 -1.41 -8.78 19.33
CA CYS A 283 -2.66 -8.76 20.10
C CYS A 283 -3.15 -10.19 20.42
N ALA A 284 -3.17 -11.06 19.42
CA ALA A 284 -3.57 -12.45 19.61
C ALA A 284 -2.61 -13.18 20.57
N ARG A 285 -1.31 -12.98 20.43
CA ARG A 285 -0.30 -13.58 21.30
C ARG A 285 -0.52 -13.22 22.77
N ILE A 286 -0.71 -11.93 23.09
CA ILE A 286 -0.93 -11.52 24.50
C ILE A 286 -2.26 -12.07 25.05
N LEU A 287 -3.33 -12.10 24.24
CA LEU A 287 -4.61 -12.68 24.64
C LEU A 287 -4.50 -14.17 24.94
N LEU A 288 -3.76 -14.92 24.13
CA LEU A 288 -3.53 -16.35 24.35
C LEU A 288 -2.67 -16.59 25.58
N GLN A 289 -1.59 -15.84 25.78
CA GLN A 289 -0.71 -15.94 26.95
C GLN A 289 -1.44 -15.67 28.27
N GLU A 290 -2.41 -14.74 28.26
CA GLU A 290 -3.20 -14.36 29.45
C GLU A 290 -4.51 -15.16 29.57
N ASN A 291 -4.61 -16.33 28.93
CA ASN A 291 -5.77 -17.21 28.96
C ASN A 291 -7.08 -16.53 28.49
N ARG A 292 -7.00 -15.53 27.62
CA ARG A 292 -8.14 -14.86 26.97
C ARG A 292 -8.45 -15.42 25.58
N GLY A 293 -7.94 -16.61 25.27
CA GLY A 293 -8.17 -17.31 24.01
C GLY A 293 -9.66 -17.46 23.64
N PRO A 294 -10.55 -17.87 24.55
CA PRO A 294 -11.98 -17.95 24.24
C PRO A 294 -12.57 -16.62 23.74
N LEU A 295 -12.26 -15.50 24.40
CA LEU A 295 -12.73 -14.17 23.98
C LEU A 295 -12.23 -13.80 22.56
N LEU A 296 -10.97 -14.11 22.26
CA LEU A 296 -10.40 -13.94 20.92
C LEU A 296 -11.16 -14.79 19.90
N LYS A 297 -11.37 -16.06 20.19
CA LYS A 297 -12.04 -17.03 19.33
C LYS A 297 -13.48 -16.63 19.02
N ASP A 298 -14.25 -16.24 20.03
CA ASP A 298 -15.63 -15.75 19.86
C ASP A 298 -15.67 -14.50 18.98
N THR A 299 -14.73 -13.58 19.15
CA THR A 299 -14.66 -12.37 18.33
C THR A 299 -14.31 -12.68 16.89
N LEU A 300 -13.34 -13.56 16.65
CA LEU A 300 -12.98 -14.01 15.29
C LEU A 300 -14.17 -14.71 14.63
N ALA A 301 -14.82 -15.65 15.32
CA ALA A 301 -16.01 -16.35 14.83
C ALA A 301 -17.12 -15.37 14.41
N ARG A 302 -17.37 -14.37 15.25
CA ARG A 302 -18.38 -13.33 14.97
C ARG A 302 -17.99 -12.47 13.76
N LEU A 303 -16.75 -11.98 13.69
CA LEU A 303 -16.27 -11.15 12.58
C LEU A 303 -16.29 -11.91 11.25
N ILE A 304 -15.90 -13.18 11.25
CA ILE A 304 -15.90 -14.05 10.07
C ILE A 304 -17.35 -14.31 9.62
N SER A 305 -18.22 -14.77 10.52
CA SER A 305 -19.61 -15.11 10.19
C SER A 305 -20.44 -13.90 9.74
N GLN A 306 -20.08 -12.70 10.16
CA GLN A 306 -20.72 -11.45 9.77
C GLN A 306 -20.06 -10.80 8.54
N HIS A 307 -19.03 -11.42 7.97
CA HIS A 307 -18.20 -10.84 6.89
C HIS A 307 -17.67 -9.45 7.22
N GLY A 308 -17.54 -9.14 8.52
CA GLY A 308 -17.03 -7.85 9.03
C GLY A 308 -15.53 -7.80 9.23
N ALA A 309 -14.85 -8.93 9.02
CA ALA A 309 -13.42 -9.07 9.20
C ALA A 309 -12.63 -8.21 8.20
N SER A 310 -11.58 -7.53 8.68
CA SER A 310 -10.67 -6.78 7.82
C SER A 310 -9.71 -7.71 7.06
N SER A 311 -9.20 -7.25 5.92
CA SER A 311 -8.20 -8.01 5.15
C SER A 311 -6.93 -8.29 5.93
N GLU A 312 -6.50 -7.38 6.78
CA GLU A 312 -5.31 -7.55 7.60
C GLU A 312 -5.51 -8.62 8.70
N MET A 313 -6.70 -8.63 9.34
CA MET A 313 -7.04 -9.67 10.30
C MET A 313 -7.14 -11.05 9.63
N LEU A 314 -7.82 -11.14 8.48
CA LEU A 314 -7.97 -12.38 7.72
C LEU A 314 -6.62 -12.87 7.17
N LEU A 315 -5.72 -11.98 6.78
CA LEU A 315 -4.36 -12.31 6.36
C LEU A 315 -3.56 -12.94 7.51
N TRP A 316 -3.65 -12.35 8.71
CA TRP A 316 -3.04 -12.93 9.90
C TRP A 316 -3.66 -14.30 10.20
N PHE A 317 -4.98 -14.39 10.24
CA PHE A 317 -5.69 -15.63 10.58
C PHE A 317 -5.37 -16.77 9.60
N GLY A 318 -5.33 -16.48 8.30
CA GLY A 318 -4.96 -17.46 7.28
C GLY A 318 -3.52 -17.97 7.40
N LYS A 319 -2.61 -17.18 7.99
CA LYS A 319 -1.21 -17.58 8.26
C LYS A 319 -1.04 -18.33 9.57
N GLU A 320 -1.84 -18.04 10.56
CA GLU A 320 -1.73 -18.61 11.90
C GLU A 320 -2.09 -20.11 11.91
N ARG A 321 -3.24 -20.49 11.39
CA ARG A 321 -3.74 -21.87 11.22
C ARG A 321 -3.28 -22.87 12.31
N SER A 322 -3.23 -22.40 13.57
CA SER A 322 -2.86 -23.27 14.69
C SER A 322 -4.04 -24.16 15.13
N ASP A 323 -3.74 -25.26 15.79
CA ASP A 323 -4.75 -26.21 16.30
C ASP A 323 -5.79 -25.53 17.20
N PHE A 324 -5.41 -24.46 17.88
CA PHE A 324 -6.33 -23.68 18.71
C PHE A 324 -7.51 -23.10 17.92
N PHE A 325 -7.30 -22.77 16.65
CA PHE A 325 -8.31 -22.18 15.76
C PHE A 325 -8.87 -23.18 14.73
N ALA A 326 -8.55 -24.46 14.84
CA ALA A 326 -8.91 -25.47 13.84
C ALA A 326 -10.42 -25.52 13.53
N ASP A 327 -11.27 -25.34 14.54
CA ASP A 327 -12.74 -25.31 14.39
C ASP A 327 -13.27 -24.04 13.70
N LEU A 328 -12.47 -22.98 13.60
CA LEU A 328 -12.79 -21.78 12.84
C LEU A 328 -12.32 -21.85 11.38
N LEU A 329 -11.44 -22.79 11.03
CA LEU A 329 -10.95 -22.99 9.66
C LEU A 329 -12.03 -23.67 8.81
N THR A 330 -13.01 -22.91 8.37
CA THR A 330 -14.20 -23.35 7.66
C THR A 330 -14.37 -22.61 6.33
N PRO A 331 -15.23 -23.08 5.41
CA PRO A 331 -15.55 -22.35 4.17
C PRO A 331 -16.00 -20.91 4.38
N GLU A 332 -16.55 -20.58 5.55
CA GLU A 332 -16.95 -19.21 5.89
C GLU A 332 -15.75 -18.25 5.97
N VAL A 333 -14.57 -18.74 6.35
CA VAL A 333 -13.32 -17.94 6.31
C VAL A 333 -13.00 -17.54 4.87
N PHE A 334 -13.11 -18.48 3.93
CA PHE A 334 -12.87 -18.16 2.53
C PHE A 334 -13.89 -17.17 1.98
N ARG A 335 -15.18 -17.33 2.32
CA ARG A 335 -16.22 -16.34 1.98
C ARG A 335 -15.91 -14.95 2.56
N ALA A 336 -15.48 -14.90 3.83
CA ALA A 336 -15.08 -13.65 4.46
C ALA A 336 -13.86 -13.02 3.76
N MET A 337 -12.88 -13.84 3.32
CA MET A 337 -11.73 -13.38 2.54
C MET A 337 -12.16 -12.79 1.20
N LEU A 338 -13.02 -13.48 0.44
CA LEU A 338 -13.55 -12.95 -0.82
C LEU A 338 -14.28 -11.62 -0.61
N SER A 339 -15.14 -11.54 0.40
CA SER A 339 -15.86 -10.30 0.72
C SER A 339 -14.93 -9.15 1.14
N ALA A 340 -13.86 -9.44 1.87
CA ALA A 340 -12.87 -8.44 2.27
C ALA A 340 -12.05 -7.94 1.06
N ILE A 341 -11.64 -8.84 0.16
CA ILE A 341 -10.93 -8.52 -1.08
C ILE A 341 -11.82 -7.63 -1.97
N GLU A 342 -13.11 -7.96 -2.11
CA GLU A 342 -14.08 -7.18 -2.88
C GLU A 342 -14.28 -5.77 -2.31
N ARG A 343 -14.35 -5.63 -0.99
CA ARG A 343 -14.45 -4.30 -0.36
C ARG A 343 -13.21 -3.43 -0.61
N GLU A 344 -12.03 -4.04 -0.63
CA GLU A 344 -10.77 -3.32 -0.78
C GLU A 344 -10.41 -2.98 -2.22
N GLN A 345 -10.99 -3.65 -3.23
CA GLN A 345 -10.68 -3.35 -4.64
C GLN A 345 -11.03 -1.91 -5.04
N PHE A 346 -11.95 -1.27 -4.33
CA PHE A 346 -12.38 0.11 -4.55
C PHE A 346 -11.60 1.14 -3.72
N LEU A 347 -10.68 0.69 -2.87
CA LEU A 347 -9.79 1.58 -2.15
C LEU A 347 -8.58 1.91 -3.05
N GLU A 348 -8.06 3.13 -2.94
CA GLU A 348 -6.89 3.59 -3.73
C GLU A 348 -5.58 2.81 -3.45
N LYS A 349 -5.63 1.75 -2.69
CA LYS A 349 -4.48 0.87 -2.41
C LYS A 349 -4.06 0.09 -3.65
N LYS A 350 -2.80 0.24 -4.05
CA LYS A 350 -2.21 -0.39 -5.24
C LYS A 350 -2.05 -1.92 -5.15
N ALA A 351 -2.11 -2.53 -3.98
CA ALA A 351 -1.93 -3.97 -3.77
C ALA A 351 -2.85 -4.46 -2.66
N ASN A 352 -3.52 -5.59 -2.88
CA ASN A 352 -4.31 -6.28 -1.88
C ASN A 352 -3.52 -7.50 -1.37
N ARG A 353 -2.88 -7.36 -0.21
CA ARG A 353 -2.03 -8.38 0.40
C ARG A 353 -2.78 -9.69 0.70
N LEU A 354 -4.08 -9.60 1.04
CA LEU A 354 -4.90 -10.78 1.28
C LEU A 354 -5.16 -11.53 -0.01
N ARG A 355 -5.48 -10.82 -1.12
CA ARG A 355 -5.64 -11.42 -2.45
C ARG A 355 -4.39 -12.15 -2.88
N ASP A 356 -3.23 -11.48 -2.78
CA ASP A 356 -1.95 -12.07 -3.16
C ASP A 356 -1.68 -13.35 -2.33
N TYR A 357 -1.94 -13.30 -1.02
CA TYR A 357 -1.77 -14.46 -0.14
C TYR A 357 -2.69 -15.64 -0.52
N VAL A 358 -3.97 -15.37 -0.81
CA VAL A 358 -4.93 -16.41 -1.26
C VAL A 358 -4.47 -17.09 -2.55
N LEU A 359 -3.82 -16.34 -3.45
CA LEU A 359 -3.29 -16.86 -4.71
C LEU A 359 -1.99 -17.66 -4.52
N GLU A 360 -1.09 -17.17 -3.67
CA GLU A 360 0.22 -17.77 -3.44
C GLU A 360 0.16 -19.04 -2.59
N ASP A 361 -0.64 -19.05 -1.52
CA ASP A 361 -0.73 -20.20 -0.60
C ASP A 361 -1.57 -21.32 -1.22
N GLN A 362 -0.89 -22.42 -1.59
CA GLN A 362 -1.52 -23.56 -2.27
C GLN A 362 -2.36 -24.43 -1.33
N THR A 363 -2.15 -24.32 -0.01
CA THR A 363 -2.81 -25.18 1.00
C THR A 363 -3.99 -24.48 1.66
N LEU A 364 -4.02 -23.16 1.68
CA LEU A 364 -5.06 -22.38 2.38
C LEU A 364 -6.49 -22.80 1.94
N LEU A 365 -6.77 -22.73 0.65
CA LEU A 365 -8.10 -23.04 0.13
C LEU A 365 -8.47 -24.52 0.36
N PRO A 366 -7.61 -25.52 0.07
CA PRO A 366 -7.85 -26.89 0.47
C PRO A 366 -8.19 -27.07 1.94
N ASP A 367 -7.38 -26.52 2.86
CA ASP A 367 -7.58 -26.64 4.30
C ASP A 367 -8.95 -26.07 4.74
N LEU A 368 -9.37 -24.94 4.15
CA LEU A 368 -10.64 -24.28 4.49
C LEU A 368 -11.89 -25.02 3.97
N ILE A 369 -11.74 -25.83 2.92
CA ILE A 369 -12.89 -26.52 2.30
C ILE A 369 -12.91 -28.04 2.53
N GLU A 370 -11.93 -28.60 3.23
CA GLU A 370 -11.74 -30.05 3.40
C GLU A 370 -13.00 -30.78 3.90
N SER A 371 -13.70 -30.17 4.85
CA SER A 371 -14.90 -30.77 5.48
C SER A 371 -16.23 -30.15 4.99
N ALA A 372 -16.23 -29.47 3.84
CA ALA A 372 -17.39 -28.74 3.36
C ALA A 372 -18.37 -29.65 2.61
N ASP A 373 -19.67 -29.38 2.81
CA ASP A 373 -20.72 -30.01 2.02
C ASP A 373 -20.66 -29.55 0.55
N ILE A 374 -21.05 -30.45 -0.37
CA ILE A 374 -21.01 -30.19 -1.82
C ILE A 374 -21.82 -28.94 -2.21
N GLU A 375 -22.93 -28.65 -1.53
CA GLU A 375 -23.73 -27.45 -1.82
C GLU A 375 -22.99 -26.16 -1.44
N ILE A 376 -22.21 -26.17 -0.36
CA ILE A 376 -21.36 -25.05 0.05
C ILE A 376 -20.26 -24.85 -1.01
N ILE A 377 -19.67 -25.93 -1.50
CA ILE A 377 -18.63 -25.88 -2.54
C ILE A 377 -19.19 -25.35 -3.86
N ARG A 378 -20.38 -25.74 -4.26
CA ARG A 378 -21.07 -25.22 -5.45
C ARG A 378 -21.30 -23.71 -5.35
N ASP A 379 -21.75 -23.25 -4.19
CA ASP A 379 -21.96 -21.81 -3.96
C ASP A 379 -20.63 -21.02 -3.97
N LEU A 380 -19.59 -21.53 -3.33
CA LEU A 380 -18.25 -20.93 -3.36
C LEU A 380 -17.69 -20.88 -4.78
N THR A 381 -17.85 -21.96 -5.55
CA THR A 381 -17.42 -22.04 -6.95
C THR A 381 -18.09 -20.95 -7.78
N ARG A 382 -19.41 -20.78 -7.64
CA ARG A 382 -20.17 -19.74 -8.33
C ARG A 382 -19.74 -18.33 -7.89
N THR A 383 -19.58 -18.10 -6.59
CA THR A 383 -19.12 -16.81 -6.05
C THR A 383 -17.76 -16.44 -6.63
N LEU A 384 -16.83 -17.39 -6.70
CA LEU A 384 -15.49 -17.17 -7.26
C LEU A 384 -15.52 -16.89 -8.77
N GLN A 385 -16.35 -17.64 -9.54
CA GLN A 385 -16.49 -17.40 -10.98
C GLN A 385 -17.01 -15.99 -11.29
N LEU A 386 -17.94 -15.49 -10.49
CA LEU A 386 -18.57 -14.18 -10.69
C LEU A 386 -17.79 -13.02 -10.07
N SER A 387 -16.84 -13.28 -9.16
CA SER A 387 -16.09 -12.23 -8.47
C SER A 387 -15.30 -11.36 -9.45
N PRO A 388 -15.47 -10.03 -9.43
CA PRO A 388 -14.69 -9.12 -10.28
C PRO A 388 -13.28 -8.84 -9.72
N SER A 389 -12.97 -9.32 -8.53
CA SER A 389 -11.70 -9.04 -7.83
C SER A 389 -10.53 -9.89 -8.32
N PHE A 390 -10.80 -10.93 -9.09
CA PHE A 390 -9.81 -11.84 -9.67
C PHE A 390 -9.88 -11.82 -11.19
N ASP A 391 -8.74 -11.85 -11.85
CA ASP A 391 -8.69 -12.05 -13.29
C ASP A 391 -8.99 -13.50 -13.68
N ASP A 392 -9.14 -13.76 -14.97
CA ASP A 392 -9.51 -15.09 -15.46
C ASP A 392 -8.46 -16.17 -15.16
N MET A 393 -7.17 -15.79 -15.08
CA MET A 393 -6.09 -16.73 -14.77
C MET A 393 -6.10 -17.09 -13.27
N ASP A 394 -6.27 -16.09 -12.41
CA ASP A 394 -6.40 -16.25 -10.97
C ASP A 394 -7.61 -17.14 -10.63
N LYS A 395 -8.77 -16.85 -11.25
CA LYS A 395 -9.99 -17.66 -11.08
C LYS A 395 -9.76 -19.11 -11.47
N ARG A 396 -9.14 -19.36 -12.63
CA ARG A 396 -8.83 -20.73 -13.09
C ARG A 396 -7.92 -21.46 -12.11
N SER A 397 -6.92 -20.78 -11.57
CA SER A 397 -6.00 -21.34 -10.58
C SER A 397 -6.75 -21.78 -9.31
N LEU A 398 -7.59 -20.91 -8.76
CA LEU A 398 -8.36 -21.20 -7.55
C LEU A 398 -9.44 -22.27 -7.80
N LEU A 399 -10.15 -22.19 -8.92
CA LEU A 399 -11.16 -23.20 -9.32
C LEU A 399 -10.53 -24.57 -9.53
N ALA A 400 -9.33 -24.65 -10.10
CA ALA A 400 -8.60 -25.92 -10.24
C ALA A 400 -8.28 -26.57 -8.89
N ARG A 401 -7.98 -25.76 -7.84
CA ARG A 401 -7.78 -26.29 -6.48
C ARG A 401 -9.09 -26.86 -5.91
N ILE A 402 -10.23 -26.20 -6.14
CA ILE A 402 -11.55 -26.68 -5.71
C ILE A 402 -11.87 -28.01 -6.43
N VAL A 403 -11.73 -28.06 -7.76
CA VAL A 403 -12.02 -29.29 -8.56
C VAL A 403 -11.15 -30.46 -8.14
N LYS A 404 -9.88 -30.21 -7.81
CA LYS A 404 -8.97 -31.25 -7.33
C LYS A 404 -9.49 -31.95 -6.08
N MET A 405 -10.17 -31.23 -5.18
CA MET A 405 -10.77 -31.79 -3.97
C MET A 405 -12.19 -32.28 -4.18
N TYR A 406 -12.96 -31.59 -5.02
CA TYR A 406 -14.36 -31.86 -5.29
C TYR A 406 -14.61 -31.98 -6.80
N PRO A 407 -14.30 -33.13 -7.42
CA PRO A 407 -14.50 -33.33 -8.88
C PRO A 407 -15.94 -33.11 -9.34
N ALA A 408 -16.91 -33.29 -8.46
CA ALA A 408 -18.35 -33.12 -8.75
C ALA A 408 -18.76 -31.69 -9.14
N VAL A 409 -17.89 -30.68 -8.95
CA VAL A 409 -18.16 -29.30 -9.40
C VAL A 409 -17.53 -28.99 -10.76
N GLN A 410 -16.83 -29.95 -11.38
CA GLN A 410 -16.19 -29.75 -12.67
C GLN A 410 -17.20 -29.39 -13.76
N ASP A 411 -18.37 -30.01 -13.76
CA ASP A 411 -19.44 -29.77 -14.74
C ASP A 411 -19.97 -28.32 -14.67
N MET A 412 -19.95 -27.69 -13.48
CA MET A 412 -20.34 -26.29 -13.33
C MET A 412 -19.34 -25.35 -14.00
N ILE A 413 -18.05 -25.72 -14.01
CA ILE A 413 -16.98 -24.91 -14.58
C ILE A 413 -16.91 -25.10 -16.08
N THR A 414 -17.11 -26.33 -16.57
CA THR A 414 -17.06 -26.68 -18.00
C THR A 414 -18.39 -26.46 -18.71
N GLY A 415 -19.53 -26.67 -18.04
CA GLY A 415 -20.87 -26.56 -18.62
C GLY A 415 -21.35 -25.12 -18.85
N GLU A 416 -20.85 -24.15 -18.13
CA GLU A 416 -21.16 -22.73 -18.37
C GLU A 416 -20.46 -22.17 -19.61
N HIS A 417 -19.39 -22.82 -20.09
CA HIS A 417 -18.73 -22.45 -21.35
C HIS A 417 -19.50 -22.86 -22.62
N THR A 418 -20.55 -23.66 -22.51
CA THR A 418 -21.37 -24.08 -23.68
C THR A 418 -22.59 -23.22 -23.95
N LYS A 419 -22.98 -22.30 -23.03
CA LYS A 419 -23.83 -21.18 -23.39
C LYS A 419 -22.92 -20.04 -23.79
N GLU A 420 -22.91 -19.68 -25.08
CA GLU A 420 -22.31 -18.43 -25.58
C GLU A 420 -22.72 -17.28 -24.67
N ASP A 421 -21.88 -16.95 -23.70
CA ASP A 421 -22.04 -15.74 -22.91
C ASP A 421 -21.72 -14.56 -23.83
N LYS A 422 -22.74 -14.12 -24.56
CA LYS A 422 -22.64 -12.98 -25.48
C LYS A 422 -22.22 -11.77 -24.68
N THR A 423 -20.96 -11.40 -24.84
CA THR A 423 -20.48 -10.11 -24.32
C THR A 423 -21.29 -9.01 -24.97
N PHE A 424 -21.65 -7.98 -24.24
CA PHE A 424 -22.42 -6.86 -24.75
C PHE A 424 -21.67 -5.54 -24.57
N LEU A 425 -21.91 -4.64 -25.52
CA LEU A 425 -21.25 -3.32 -25.56
C LEU A 425 -22.05 -2.31 -24.73
N VAL A 426 -21.33 -1.50 -23.95
CA VAL A 426 -21.88 -0.41 -23.14
C VAL A 426 -20.99 0.82 -23.25
N SER A 427 -21.52 2.01 -23.03
CA SER A 427 -20.66 3.19 -22.89
C SER A 427 -19.82 3.11 -21.61
N TRP A 428 -18.66 3.77 -21.62
CA TRP A 428 -17.82 3.87 -20.42
C TRP A 428 -18.57 4.50 -19.24
N SER A 429 -19.41 5.52 -19.50
CA SER A 429 -20.20 6.16 -18.44
C SER A 429 -21.20 5.22 -17.79
N SER A 430 -21.87 4.36 -18.56
CA SER A 430 -22.79 3.36 -18.03
C SER A 430 -22.07 2.23 -17.31
N LEU A 431 -20.88 1.85 -17.77
CA LEU A 431 -20.03 0.88 -17.10
C LEU A 431 -19.57 1.39 -15.72
N GLU A 432 -19.07 2.63 -15.65
CA GLU A 432 -18.64 3.25 -14.39
C GLU A 432 -19.81 3.42 -13.42
N ARG A 433 -20.98 3.80 -13.90
CA ARG A 433 -22.19 3.88 -13.04
C ARG A 433 -22.56 2.52 -12.44
N ARG A 434 -22.49 1.43 -13.22
CA ARG A 434 -22.75 0.07 -12.70
C ARG A 434 -21.69 -0.41 -11.74
N LYS A 435 -20.42 -0.07 -11.97
CA LYS A 435 -19.34 -0.35 -11.02
C LYS A 435 -19.57 0.39 -9.70
N HIS A 436 -19.96 1.65 -9.77
CA HIS A 436 -20.26 2.44 -8.57
C HIS A 436 -21.48 1.89 -7.80
N GLU A 437 -22.54 1.46 -8.49
CA GLU A 437 -23.68 0.76 -7.88
C GLU A 437 -23.24 -0.51 -7.14
N TYR A 438 -22.37 -1.31 -7.77
CA TYR A 438 -21.81 -2.50 -7.15
C TYR A 438 -20.94 -2.16 -5.92
N GLU A 439 -20.11 -1.13 -6.03
CA GLU A 439 -19.30 -0.63 -4.93
C GLU A 439 -20.17 -0.21 -3.72
N GLU A 440 -21.21 0.59 -3.94
CA GLU A 440 -22.13 1.00 -2.89
C GLU A 440 -22.84 -0.19 -2.23
N LEU A 441 -23.23 -1.16 -3.04
CA LEU A 441 -23.86 -2.39 -2.56
C LEU A 441 -22.92 -3.15 -1.62
N VAL A 442 -21.66 -3.36 -2.04
CA VAL A 442 -20.68 -4.17 -1.30
C VAL A 442 -20.11 -3.43 -0.10
N GLN A 443 -19.82 -2.13 -0.21
CA GLN A 443 -19.17 -1.37 0.85
C GLN A 443 -20.14 -0.80 1.89
N LYS A 444 -21.38 -0.47 1.49
CA LYS A 444 -22.33 0.22 2.37
C LYS A 444 -23.55 -0.64 2.72
N GLN A 445 -24.28 -1.12 1.71
CA GLN A 445 -25.59 -1.74 1.92
C GLN A 445 -25.49 -3.12 2.57
N ILE A 446 -24.62 -4.00 2.08
CA ILE A 446 -24.44 -5.33 2.65
C ILE A 446 -23.91 -5.25 4.09
N PRO A 447 -22.86 -4.47 4.41
CA PRO A 447 -22.41 -4.31 5.80
C PRO A 447 -23.43 -3.66 6.73
N ALA A 448 -24.26 -2.74 6.22
CA ALA A 448 -25.36 -2.18 7.01
C ALA A 448 -26.39 -3.25 7.38
N ASN A 449 -26.85 -4.03 6.41
CA ASN A 449 -27.79 -5.11 6.63
C ASN A 449 -27.24 -6.21 7.59
N VAL A 450 -25.95 -6.50 7.51
CA VAL A 450 -25.29 -7.42 8.46
C VAL A 450 -25.38 -6.89 9.89
N ARG A 451 -25.18 -5.58 10.09
CA ARG A 451 -25.36 -4.94 11.42
C ARG A 451 -26.81 -5.01 11.89
N ASP A 452 -27.77 -4.77 10.99
CA ASP A 452 -29.20 -4.86 11.31
C ASP A 452 -29.59 -6.27 11.74
N ILE A 453 -29.07 -7.31 11.06
CA ILE A 453 -29.27 -8.70 11.46
C ILE A 453 -28.66 -8.97 12.85
N ALA A 454 -27.45 -8.45 13.10
CA ALA A 454 -26.80 -8.62 14.40
C ALA A 454 -27.56 -7.92 15.53
N LEU A 455 -28.05 -6.71 15.28
CA LEU A 455 -28.87 -5.95 16.22
C LEU A 455 -30.20 -6.66 16.50
N ALA A 456 -30.91 -7.07 15.45
CA ALA A 456 -32.18 -7.80 15.61
C ALA A 456 -32.01 -9.12 16.39
N ARG A 457 -30.88 -9.82 16.25
CA ARG A 457 -30.54 -11.00 17.06
C ARG A 457 -30.38 -10.68 18.54
N SER A 458 -29.89 -9.49 18.89
CA SER A 458 -29.68 -9.11 20.29
C SER A 458 -30.98 -8.91 21.10
N TYR A 459 -32.11 -8.75 20.42
CA TYR A 459 -33.40 -8.54 21.05
C TYR A 459 -34.10 -9.83 21.55
N GLY A 460 -33.51 -11.01 21.33
CA GLY A 460 -34.02 -12.28 21.87
C GLY A 460 -34.82 -13.09 20.85
N ASP A 461 -35.95 -13.59 21.20
CA ASP A 461 -36.71 -14.62 20.46
C ASP A 461 -36.76 -14.41 18.93
N LEU A 462 -35.99 -15.25 18.22
CA LEU A 462 -35.81 -15.14 16.75
C LEU A 462 -37.06 -15.58 15.96
N ARG A 463 -37.98 -16.34 16.58
CA ARG A 463 -39.17 -16.88 15.87
C ARG A 463 -40.24 -15.82 15.67
N GLU A 464 -40.40 -14.91 16.62
CA GLU A 464 -41.38 -13.85 16.56
C GLU A 464 -40.81 -12.48 16.21
N ASN A 465 -39.48 -12.37 16.11
CA ASN A 465 -38.79 -11.12 15.79
C ASN A 465 -38.99 -10.71 14.32
N ALA A 466 -39.89 -9.75 14.11
CA ALA A 466 -40.21 -9.22 12.79
C ALA A 466 -39.01 -8.50 12.15
N GLU A 467 -38.18 -7.77 12.93
CA GLU A 467 -37.00 -7.06 12.45
C GLU A 467 -35.93 -8.04 11.93
N TYR A 468 -35.73 -9.16 12.64
CA TYR A 468 -34.83 -10.21 12.18
C TYR A 468 -35.30 -10.82 10.85
N LYS A 469 -36.62 -11.12 10.73
CA LYS A 469 -37.16 -11.66 9.46
C LYS A 469 -36.99 -10.66 8.32
N PHE A 470 -37.30 -9.39 8.55
CA PHE A 470 -37.13 -8.33 7.55
C PHE A 470 -35.67 -8.18 7.13
N ALA A 471 -34.73 -8.09 8.08
CA ALA A 471 -33.30 -7.97 7.78
C ALA A 471 -32.76 -9.19 7.00
N LYS A 472 -33.26 -10.39 7.29
CA LYS A 472 -32.91 -11.62 6.53
C LYS A 472 -33.48 -11.63 5.12
N GLU A 473 -34.69 -11.12 4.92
CA GLU A 473 -35.29 -10.99 3.59
C GLU A 473 -34.55 -9.94 2.76
N HIS A 474 -34.20 -8.81 3.40
CA HIS A 474 -33.36 -7.78 2.77
C HIS A 474 -31.98 -8.34 2.39
N GLN A 475 -31.36 -9.20 3.21
CA GLN A 475 -30.12 -9.90 2.87
C GLN A 475 -30.26 -10.70 1.57
N LYS A 476 -31.36 -11.41 1.37
CA LYS A 476 -31.60 -12.17 0.13
C LYS A 476 -31.70 -11.26 -1.09
N ILE A 477 -32.39 -10.11 -0.95
CA ILE A 477 -32.52 -9.11 -2.02
C ILE A 477 -31.14 -8.55 -2.39
N LEU A 478 -30.34 -8.12 -1.42
CA LEU A 478 -29.00 -7.60 -1.64
C LEU A 478 -28.08 -8.65 -2.27
N SER A 479 -28.14 -9.90 -1.82
CA SER A 479 -27.37 -11.00 -2.41
C SER A 479 -27.77 -11.27 -3.86
N ARG A 480 -29.08 -11.27 -4.18
CA ARG A 480 -29.55 -11.42 -5.56
C ARG A 480 -29.03 -10.25 -6.43
N ARG A 481 -29.16 -9.02 -5.93
CA ARG A 481 -28.69 -7.82 -6.65
C ARG A 481 -27.19 -7.86 -6.89
N LYS A 482 -26.41 -8.31 -5.90
CA LYS A 482 -24.97 -8.51 -6.03
C LYS A 482 -24.67 -9.48 -7.18
N HIS A 483 -25.26 -10.66 -7.18
CA HIS A 483 -25.04 -11.65 -8.25
C HIS A 483 -25.47 -11.17 -9.63
N GLU A 484 -26.57 -10.41 -9.73
CA GLU A 484 -27.00 -9.82 -11.00
C GLU A 484 -25.95 -8.82 -11.53
N LEU A 485 -25.45 -7.92 -10.66
CA LEU A 485 -24.44 -6.94 -11.05
C LEU A 485 -23.12 -7.60 -11.43
N GLU A 486 -22.68 -8.61 -10.69
CA GLU A 486 -21.48 -9.39 -11.01
C GLU A 486 -21.58 -10.05 -12.40
N ALA A 487 -22.68 -10.75 -12.66
CA ALA A 487 -22.94 -11.38 -13.94
C ALA A 487 -23.00 -10.38 -15.11
N GLN A 488 -23.58 -9.19 -14.87
CA GLN A 488 -23.64 -8.11 -15.85
C GLN A 488 -22.26 -7.50 -16.12
N LEU A 489 -21.51 -7.17 -15.05
CA LEU A 489 -20.18 -6.57 -15.16
C LEU A 489 -19.17 -7.51 -15.82
N ALA A 490 -19.24 -8.81 -15.53
CA ALA A 490 -18.37 -9.83 -16.15
C ALA A 490 -18.53 -9.90 -17.69
N ARG A 491 -19.71 -9.56 -18.22
CA ARG A 491 -20.05 -9.65 -19.66
C ARG A 491 -19.98 -8.30 -20.37
N ALA A 492 -19.95 -7.19 -19.65
CA ALA A 492 -19.96 -5.85 -20.21
C ALA A 492 -18.60 -5.44 -20.75
N ARG A 493 -18.57 -4.89 -21.97
CA ARG A 493 -17.39 -4.26 -22.56
C ARG A 493 -17.64 -2.78 -22.79
N GLY A 494 -16.86 -1.93 -22.13
CA GLY A 494 -16.89 -0.49 -22.31
C GLY A 494 -16.36 -0.09 -23.70
N THR A 495 -17.03 0.86 -24.35
CA THR A 495 -16.61 1.41 -25.64
C THR A 495 -16.98 2.89 -25.73
N GLU A 496 -16.22 3.63 -26.51
CA GLU A 496 -16.54 5.03 -26.87
C GLU A 496 -17.40 5.12 -28.15
N PHE A 497 -17.65 3.98 -28.81
CA PHE A 497 -18.37 3.89 -30.10
C PHE A 497 -17.75 4.73 -31.24
N THR A 498 -16.48 5.14 -31.10
CA THR A 498 -15.80 5.98 -32.13
C THR A 498 -15.61 5.25 -33.46
N THR A 499 -15.66 3.92 -33.46
CA THR A 499 -15.54 3.07 -34.64
C THR A 499 -16.88 2.54 -35.14
N ALA A 500 -17.99 3.19 -34.77
CA ALA A 500 -19.32 2.80 -35.21
C ALA A 500 -19.43 2.87 -36.75
N ARG A 501 -19.92 1.77 -37.34
CA ARG A 501 -20.15 1.71 -38.81
C ARG A 501 -21.38 2.49 -39.16
N THR A 502 -21.29 3.35 -40.17
CA THR A 502 -22.39 4.17 -40.68
C THR A 502 -22.94 3.68 -42.03
N ASP A 503 -22.34 2.67 -42.62
CA ASP A 503 -22.86 1.98 -43.80
C ASP A 503 -24.09 1.11 -43.47
N VAL A 504 -24.21 0.69 -42.23
CA VAL A 504 -25.36 -0.04 -41.68
C VAL A 504 -25.67 0.46 -40.27
N VAL A 505 -26.89 0.24 -39.80
CA VAL A 505 -27.25 0.53 -38.40
C VAL A 505 -26.43 -0.32 -37.46
N SER A 506 -25.66 0.32 -36.59
CA SER A 506 -24.80 -0.32 -35.60
C SER A 506 -24.87 0.39 -34.25
N PRO A 507 -24.46 -0.24 -33.14
CA PRO A 507 -24.35 0.48 -31.85
C PRO A 507 -23.38 1.67 -31.98
N GLY A 508 -23.79 2.83 -31.48
CA GLY A 508 -23.08 4.12 -31.63
C GLY A 508 -23.54 4.94 -32.84
N THR A 509 -24.68 4.63 -33.47
CA THR A 509 -25.21 5.39 -34.58
C THR A 509 -26.51 6.11 -34.23
N THR A 510 -26.72 7.26 -34.86
CA THR A 510 -27.98 8.01 -34.95
C THR A 510 -28.66 7.65 -36.25
N VAL A 511 -29.89 7.20 -36.17
CA VAL A 511 -30.68 6.73 -37.30
C VAL A 511 -31.93 7.60 -37.45
N VAL A 512 -32.15 8.12 -38.63
CA VAL A 512 -33.42 8.80 -39.00
C VAL A 512 -34.32 7.77 -39.69
N LEU A 513 -35.46 7.51 -39.09
CA LEU A 513 -36.49 6.61 -39.58
C LEU A 513 -37.64 7.42 -40.14
N THR A 514 -38.11 7.08 -41.35
CA THR A 514 -39.32 7.67 -41.95
C THR A 514 -40.43 6.63 -41.89
N ASP A 515 -41.51 6.94 -41.24
CA ASP A 515 -42.69 6.10 -41.22
C ASP A 515 -43.33 6.08 -42.64
N VAL A 516 -43.58 4.88 -43.17
CA VAL A 516 -44.05 4.71 -44.56
C VAL A 516 -45.47 5.18 -44.75
N GLU A 517 -46.30 5.14 -43.70
CA GLU A 517 -47.72 5.51 -43.79
C GLU A 517 -47.93 6.99 -43.50
N SER A 518 -47.31 7.53 -42.47
CA SER A 518 -47.48 8.94 -42.08
C SER A 518 -46.49 9.90 -42.72
N SER A 519 -45.41 9.39 -43.34
CA SER A 519 -44.28 10.17 -43.85
C SER A 519 -43.59 11.06 -42.82
N THR A 520 -43.74 10.75 -41.53
CA THR A 520 -43.09 11.47 -40.43
C THR A 520 -41.69 10.91 -40.16
N ASN A 521 -40.75 11.80 -39.83
CA ASN A 521 -39.39 11.39 -39.48
C ASN A 521 -39.24 11.31 -37.96
N GLU A 522 -38.62 10.24 -37.53
CA GLU A 522 -38.23 10.00 -36.12
C GLU A 522 -36.72 9.77 -36.04
N THR A 523 -36.04 10.43 -35.10
CA THR A 523 -34.62 10.25 -34.89
C THR A 523 -34.40 9.37 -33.66
N VAL A 524 -33.62 8.30 -33.81
CA VAL A 524 -33.29 7.36 -32.74
C VAL A 524 -31.79 7.18 -32.64
N HIS A 525 -31.26 7.12 -31.42
CA HIS A 525 -29.86 6.89 -31.17
C HIS A 525 -29.68 5.44 -30.70
N ILE A 526 -29.03 4.60 -31.52
CA ILE A 526 -28.78 3.19 -31.17
C ILE A 526 -27.50 3.13 -30.37
N LEU A 527 -27.62 2.87 -29.06
CA LEU A 527 -26.48 2.88 -28.12
C LEU A 527 -26.26 1.51 -27.49
N GLY A 528 -25.37 1.47 -26.50
CA GLY A 528 -24.99 0.25 -25.75
C GLY A 528 -26.16 -0.34 -24.95
N ALA A 529 -25.91 -1.53 -24.40
CA ALA A 529 -26.93 -2.31 -23.69
C ALA A 529 -27.57 -1.58 -22.49
N TRP A 530 -26.84 -0.69 -21.85
CA TRP A 530 -27.28 0.06 -20.66
C TRP A 530 -27.51 1.55 -20.91
N ASP A 531 -27.43 1.98 -22.18
CA ASP A 531 -27.43 3.39 -22.56
C ASP A 531 -28.80 3.87 -23.07
N GLY A 532 -29.85 3.08 -22.85
CA GLY A 532 -31.22 3.47 -23.23
C GLY A 532 -31.77 4.60 -22.36
N ASP A 533 -32.29 5.67 -23.02
CA ASP A 533 -32.92 6.81 -22.37
C ASP A 533 -34.04 7.33 -23.28
N ALA A 534 -35.29 7.10 -22.89
CA ALA A 534 -36.46 7.50 -23.68
C ALA A 534 -36.56 9.03 -23.85
N THR A 535 -36.06 9.81 -22.88
CA THR A 535 -36.12 11.30 -22.94
C THR A 535 -35.20 11.87 -24.00
N ARG A 536 -34.19 11.11 -24.43
CA ARG A 536 -33.16 11.48 -25.42
C ARG A 536 -33.28 10.67 -26.72
N SER A 537 -34.36 9.91 -26.88
CA SER A 537 -34.55 8.98 -28.01
C SER A 537 -33.36 7.99 -28.15
N ALA A 538 -32.68 7.70 -27.04
CA ALA A 538 -31.61 6.72 -27.00
C ALA A 538 -32.16 5.34 -26.71
N VAL A 539 -31.86 4.38 -27.56
CA VAL A 539 -32.38 3.01 -27.51
C VAL A 539 -31.23 2.02 -27.43
N SER A 540 -31.33 1.11 -26.47
CA SER A 540 -30.36 0.00 -26.39
C SER A 540 -30.43 -0.87 -27.65
N TYR A 541 -29.28 -1.22 -28.21
CA TYR A 541 -29.23 -2.09 -29.40
C TYR A 541 -29.81 -3.51 -29.11
N LEU A 542 -30.05 -3.87 -27.87
CA LEU A 542 -30.68 -5.15 -27.49
C LEU A 542 -32.21 -5.12 -27.52
N THR A 543 -32.81 -3.94 -27.66
CA THR A 543 -34.28 -3.84 -27.72
C THR A 543 -34.86 -4.43 -28.99
N PRO A 544 -36.10 -4.96 -28.97
CA PRO A 544 -36.75 -5.49 -30.19
C PRO A 544 -36.82 -4.48 -31.32
N MET A 545 -37.02 -3.18 -31.01
CA MET A 545 -37.02 -2.10 -31.96
C MET A 545 -35.66 -1.94 -32.66
N ALA A 546 -34.58 -1.85 -31.88
CA ALA A 546 -33.23 -1.72 -32.42
C ALA A 546 -32.81 -2.97 -33.22
N GLN A 547 -33.13 -4.15 -32.75
CA GLN A 547 -32.84 -5.45 -33.41
C GLN A 547 -33.52 -5.55 -34.78
N ALA A 548 -34.70 -4.95 -34.95
CA ALA A 548 -35.42 -4.96 -36.21
C ALA A 548 -34.73 -4.14 -37.34
N ILE A 549 -33.90 -3.16 -36.97
CA ILE A 549 -33.16 -2.31 -37.92
C ILE A 549 -31.67 -2.53 -37.94
N LEU A 550 -31.11 -3.25 -36.94
CA LEU A 550 -29.67 -3.51 -36.80
C LEU A 550 -29.11 -4.22 -38.04
N ASN A 551 -27.90 -3.83 -38.46
CA ASN A 551 -27.18 -4.32 -39.64
C ASN A 551 -27.88 -4.03 -41.00
N LYS A 552 -28.90 -3.16 -41.04
CA LYS A 552 -29.57 -2.76 -42.28
C LYS A 552 -28.99 -1.44 -42.82
N PRO A 553 -28.76 -1.33 -44.14
CA PRO A 553 -28.28 -0.10 -44.76
C PRO A 553 -29.39 0.95 -44.94
N PRO A 554 -29.04 2.22 -45.19
CA PRO A 554 -30.00 3.28 -45.56
C PRO A 554 -30.86 2.87 -46.77
N GLY A 555 -32.12 3.32 -46.79
CA GLY A 555 -33.10 2.97 -47.83
C GLY A 555 -33.86 1.66 -47.58
N THR A 556 -33.47 0.85 -46.62
CA THR A 556 -34.15 -0.41 -46.30
C THR A 556 -35.40 -0.18 -45.46
N GLU A 557 -36.44 -0.93 -45.74
CA GLU A 557 -37.67 -0.95 -44.94
C GLU A 557 -37.56 -2.02 -43.82
N ALA A 558 -38.14 -1.69 -42.69
CA ALA A 558 -38.19 -2.59 -41.51
C ALA A 558 -39.56 -2.50 -40.83
N GLU A 559 -39.99 -3.62 -40.25
CA GLU A 559 -41.18 -3.65 -39.39
C GLU A 559 -40.76 -3.44 -37.95
N LEU A 560 -41.21 -2.38 -37.31
CA LEU A 560 -40.99 -2.09 -35.89
C LEU A 560 -42.17 -2.54 -35.05
N PRO A 561 -41.98 -3.05 -33.83
CA PRO A 561 -43.04 -3.25 -32.87
C PRO A 561 -43.62 -1.87 -32.45
N GLY A 562 -44.91 -1.66 -32.49
CA GLY A 562 -45.62 -0.47 -32.05
C GLY A 562 -46.74 -0.83 -31.07
N GLU A 563 -47.29 0.17 -30.38
CA GLU A 563 -48.33 -0.03 -29.34
C GLU A 563 -49.64 -0.62 -29.90
N MET A 564 -49.98 -0.34 -31.16
CA MET A 564 -51.18 -0.84 -31.82
C MET A 564 -50.91 -1.90 -32.90
N GLY A 565 -49.67 -2.51 -32.90
CA GLY A 565 -49.29 -3.48 -33.91
C GLY A 565 -47.91 -3.17 -34.51
N LYS A 566 -47.61 -3.78 -35.67
CA LYS A 566 -46.35 -3.54 -36.36
C LYS A 566 -46.48 -2.28 -37.24
N ARG A 567 -45.53 -1.34 -37.19
CA ARG A 567 -45.40 -0.20 -38.10
C ARG A 567 -44.25 -0.42 -39.08
N ARG A 568 -44.41 0.03 -40.33
CA ARG A 568 -43.36 -0.03 -41.34
C ARG A 568 -42.63 1.29 -41.40
N VAL A 569 -41.31 1.21 -41.27
CA VAL A 569 -40.41 2.37 -41.34
C VAL A 569 -39.32 2.13 -42.38
N ARG A 570 -38.87 3.21 -43.02
CA ARG A 570 -37.71 3.21 -43.93
C ARG A 570 -36.56 3.93 -43.26
N ILE A 571 -35.35 3.32 -43.28
CA ILE A 571 -34.12 3.94 -42.78
C ILE A 571 -33.72 5.05 -43.75
N HIS A 572 -33.83 6.31 -43.33
CA HIS A 572 -33.52 7.46 -44.17
C HIS A 572 -32.02 7.74 -44.20
N SER A 573 -31.38 7.88 -43.05
CA SER A 573 -29.94 8.15 -42.92
C SER A 573 -29.37 7.57 -41.64
N ILE A 574 -28.04 7.31 -41.66
CA ILE A 574 -27.28 6.81 -40.55
C ILE A 574 -26.07 7.71 -40.36
N THR A 575 -25.88 8.25 -39.16
CA THR A 575 -24.76 9.13 -38.80
C THR A 575 -24.14 8.65 -37.48
N PRO A 576 -22.88 8.98 -37.18
CA PRO A 576 -22.30 8.65 -35.85
C PRO A 576 -23.08 9.36 -34.74
N ALA A 577 -23.36 8.68 -33.65
CA ALA A 577 -23.98 9.27 -32.46
C ALA A 577 -22.93 10.01 -31.61
N ASN A 578 -23.30 11.19 -31.08
CA ASN A 578 -22.49 11.86 -30.07
C ASN A 578 -22.74 11.23 -28.71
N VAL A 579 -22.10 10.06 -28.47
CA VAL A 579 -22.34 9.24 -27.30
C VAL A 579 -21.99 9.98 -26.01
N VAL A 580 -20.92 10.79 -26.02
CA VAL A 580 -20.49 11.57 -24.84
C VAL A 580 -21.58 12.55 -24.39
N GLU A 581 -22.29 13.17 -25.31
CA GLU A 581 -23.36 14.11 -25.00
C GLU A 581 -24.64 13.39 -24.59
N LEU A 582 -24.95 12.27 -25.24
CA LEU A 582 -26.13 11.46 -24.96
C LEU A 582 -26.04 10.69 -23.64
N THR A 583 -24.82 10.39 -23.17
CA THR A 583 -24.59 9.66 -21.92
C THR A 583 -24.12 10.55 -20.76
N LYS A 584 -23.83 11.86 -21.00
CA LYS A 584 -23.55 12.83 -19.95
C LYS A 584 -24.80 13.10 -19.13
N THR A 585 -24.71 12.83 -17.86
CA THR A 585 -25.65 13.21 -16.80
C THR A 585 -27.04 12.57 -16.82
N ILE A 586 -27.12 11.39 -16.24
CA ILE A 586 -28.30 11.07 -15.42
C ILE A 586 -27.79 11.17 -13.97
N PRO A 587 -28.32 12.07 -13.12
CA PRO A 587 -28.05 12.02 -11.68
C PRO A 587 -28.46 10.63 -11.19
N PRO A 588 -27.77 10.06 -10.17
CA PRO A 588 -28.17 8.78 -9.61
C PRO A 588 -29.65 8.87 -9.22
N ALA A 589 -30.44 7.91 -9.67
CA ALA A 589 -31.84 7.82 -9.25
C ALA A 589 -31.85 7.80 -7.73
N VAL A 590 -32.41 8.84 -7.12
CA VAL A 590 -32.68 8.88 -5.68
C VAL A 590 -33.53 7.65 -5.38
N PRO A 591 -33.13 6.75 -4.47
CA PRO A 591 -34.00 5.67 -4.05
C PRO A 591 -35.29 6.32 -3.52
N ALA A 592 -36.44 5.94 -4.04
CA ALA A 592 -37.72 6.35 -3.50
C ALA A 592 -37.73 6.00 -2.00
N GLU A 593 -37.82 7.00 -1.15
CA GLU A 593 -38.04 6.79 0.28
C GLU A 593 -39.28 5.88 0.44
N PRO A 594 -39.20 4.85 1.30
CA PRO A 594 -40.39 4.07 1.60
C PRO A 594 -41.42 5.01 2.24
N VAL A 595 -42.57 5.14 1.59
CA VAL A 595 -43.75 5.84 2.15
C VAL A 595 -44.12 5.13 3.44
N VAL A 596 -43.75 5.73 4.57
CA VAL A 596 -44.25 5.32 5.89
C VAL A 596 -45.66 5.85 5.97
N GLU A 597 -46.63 5.02 5.65
CA GLU A 597 -48.00 5.28 6.06
C GLU A 597 -48.06 5.24 7.59
N HIS A 598 -48.21 6.41 8.18
CA HIS A 598 -48.62 6.55 9.57
C HIS A 598 -50.06 6.03 9.69
N VAL A 599 -50.21 4.78 10.10
CA VAL A 599 -51.48 4.32 10.64
C VAL A 599 -51.59 4.82 12.08
N SER A 600 -52.38 5.86 12.25
CA SER A 600 -52.83 6.33 13.57
C SER A 600 -53.78 5.29 14.17
N HIS A 601 -53.34 4.68 15.27
CA HIS A 601 -54.26 4.20 16.34
C HIS A 601 -53.49 4.11 17.67
#